data_003cd01db2c374bb81f0b414154dec2c
#
_entry.id   003cd01db2c374bb81f0b414154dec2c
#
_cell.length_a   1.000
_cell.length_b   1.000
_cell.length_c   1.000
_cell.angle_alpha   90.00
_cell.angle_beta   90.00
_cell.angle_gamma   90.00
#
_symmetry.space_group_name_H-M   'P 1'
#
loop_
_entity.id
_entity.type
_entity.pdbx_description
1 polymer ?
#
loop_
_entity_poly.entity_id
_entity_poly.type
_entity_poly.pdbx_seq_one_letter_code
_entity_poly.pdbx_strand_id
1 'polypeptide(L)'
;MSHMSFELLATDGKARRGRLTFPRGVVETPAFMPVGTLGSVRAVAPGEVRDCGAQIILGNTFHLMLRPGTDVIQAHGTLHDFMGWDGPILTDSGGFQVFSLGGLRRVTDVGVEFTSHIDGSRHVVSPEDAMHYQEALGVDIAMVLDQCPSFGDNDDNVRLAMERTHQWAEQCRTAHTRPDQALFGIVQGGHDLEQRSASAATLRDIDFDGYAVGGLSVGEPR
;
A
#
# COMPACT_ATOMS: atom_id res chain seq x y z
N MET A 1 -14.36 9.72 -13.10
CA MET A 1 -14.98 8.45 -12.62
C MET A 1 -13.83 7.56 -12.22
N SER A 2 -13.85 6.97 -11.03
CA SER A 2 -12.83 6.02 -10.59
C SER A 2 -12.68 4.91 -11.63
N HIS A 3 -11.44 4.60 -12.03
CA HIS A 3 -11.17 3.49 -12.95
C HIS A 3 -11.39 2.12 -12.31
N MET A 4 -11.69 2.08 -11.03
CA MET A 4 -12.03 0.89 -10.27
C MET A 4 -13.52 0.88 -9.90
N SER A 5 -14.16 -0.25 -10.03
CA SER A 5 -15.51 -0.47 -9.48
C SER A 5 -15.53 -1.74 -8.64
N PHE A 6 -16.36 -1.75 -7.58
CA PHE A 6 -16.60 -2.92 -6.75
C PHE A 6 -18.06 -3.32 -6.81
N GLU A 7 -18.31 -4.60 -7.03
CA GLU A 7 -19.64 -5.22 -7.01
C GLU A 7 -19.68 -6.31 -5.94
N LEU A 8 -20.64 -6.24 -5.03
CA LEU A 8 -20.92 -7.31 -4.07
C LEU A 8 -21.81 -8.37 -4.74
N LEU A 9 -21.26 -9.57 -4.96
CA LEU A 9 -21.94 -10.63 -5.69
C LEU A 9 -22.75 -11.57 -4.80
N ALA A 10 -22.25 -11.88 -3.59
CA ALA A 10 -22.91 -12.78 -2.66
C ALA A 10 -22.47 -12.53 -1.21
N THR A 11 -23.32 -12.90 -0.26
CA THR A 11 -23.05 -12.89 1.17
C THR A 11 -23.50 -14.19 1.82
N ASP A 12 -22.74 -14.65 2.84
CA ASP A 12 -23.12 -15.74 3.72
C ASP A 12 -22.68 -15.37 5.15
N GLY A 13 -23.63 -14.99 5.98
CA GLY A 13 -23.36 -14.37 7.28
C GLY A 13 -22.51 -13.10 7.14
N LYS A 14 -21.30 -13.11 7.69
CA LYS A 14 -20.32 -12.02 7.55
C LYS A 14 -19.37 -12.18 6.35
N ALA A 15 -19.37 -13.34 5.71
CA ALA A 15 -18.55 -13.58 4.52
C ALA A 15 -19.15 -12.85 3.31
N ARG A 16 -18.26 -12.34 2.45
CA ARG A 16 -18.63 -11.61 1.23
C ARG A 16 -17.82 -12.11 0.06
N ARG A 17 -18.48 -12.34 -1.05
CA ARG A 17 -17.84 -12.51 -2.36
C ARG A 17 -18.15 -11.28 -3.20
N GLY A 18 -17.12 -10.70 -3.80
CA GLY A 18 -17.27 -9.52 -4.64
C GLY A 18 -16.39 -9.59 -5.88
N ARG A 19 -16.46 -8.53 -6.66
CA ARG A 19 -15.68 -8.34 -7.86
C ARG A 19 -15.14 -6.92 -7.92
N LEU A 20 -13.83 -6.79 -8.11
CA LEU A 20 -13.19 -5.54 -8.49
C LEU A 20 -12.97 -5.54 -10.00
N THR A 21 -13.35 -4.46 -10.67
CA THR A 21 -13.12 -4.30 -12.10
C THR A 21 -12.21 -3.11 -12.35
N PHE A 22 -11.13 -3.34 -13.10
CA PHE A 22 -10.15 -2.36 -13.55
C PHE A 22 -10.08 -2.37 -15.09
N PRO A 23 -9.53 -1.33 -15.73
CA PRO A 23 -9.25 -1.37 -17.17
C PRO A 23 -8.33 -2.54 -17.57
N ARG A 24 -7.46 -2.98 -16.66
CA ARG A 24 -6.50 -4.08 -16.85
C ARG A 24 -7.06 -5.47 -16.52
N GLY A 25 -8.28 -5.58 -16.06
CA GLY A 25 -8.89 -6.88 -15.76
C GLY A 25 -9.79 -6.89 -14.53
N VAL A 26 -10.18 -8.08 -14.15
CA VAL A 26 -11.13 -8.34 -13.06
C VAL A 26 -10.45 -9.14 -11.96
N VAL A 27 -10.78 -8.79 -10.72
CA VAL A 27 -10.33 -9.52 -9.52
C VAL A 27 -11.57 -10.02 -8.78
N GLU A 28 -11.75 -11.34 -8.75
CA GLU A 28 -12.79 -11.98 -7.92
C GLU A 28 -12.31 -12.02 -6.46
N THR A 29 -13.12 -11.54 -5.54
CA THR A 29 -12.76 -11.51 -4.11
C THR A 29 -13.57 -12.54 -3.30
N PRO A 30 -12.94 -13.14 -2.26
CA PRO A 30 -11.60 -12.86 -1.73
C PRO A 30 -10.49 -13.30 -2.67
N ALA A 31 -9.41 -12.52 -2.75
CA ALA A 31 -8.25 -12.79 -3.59
C ALA A 31 -6.95 -12.71 -2.76
N PHE A 32 -6.00 -13.59 -3.07
CA PHE A 32 -4.64 -13.47 -2.58
C PHE A 32 -3.79 -12.69 -3.59
N MET A 33 -2.95 -11.78 -3.10
CA MET A 33 -2.02 -11.01 -3.91
C MET A 33 -0.59 -11.56 -3.75
N PRO A 34 -0.05 -12.29 -4.73
CA PRO A 34 1.37 -12.64 -4.72
C PRO A 34 2.24 -11.39 -4.64
N VAL A 35 3.34 -11.48 -3.88
CA VAL A 35 4.20 -10.31 -3.65
C VAL A 35 5.33 -10.26 -4.67
N GLY A 36 5.34 -9.19 -5.48
CA GLY A 36 6.35 -8.88 -6.47
C GLY A 36 7.32 -7.78 -6.01
N THR A 37 8.09 -8.05 -4.96
CA THR A 37 8.88 -7.06 -4.20
C THR A 37 9.82 -6.20 -5.06
N LEU A 38 10.50 -6.81 -6.03
CA LEU A 38 11.48 -6.12 -6.92
C LEU A 38 10.99 -6.10 -8.38
N GLY A 39 9.71 -5.89 -8.61
CA GLY A 39 9.12 -5.98 -9.94
C GLY A 39 9.06 -7.43 -10.45
N SER A 40 9.05 -8.41 -9.57
CA SER A 40 8.91 -9.83 -9.90
C SER A 40 8.46 -10.63 -8.69
N VAL A 41 7.63 -11.65 -8.88
CA VAL A 41 7.38 -12.68 -7.88
C VAL A 41 8.60 -13.61 -7.87
N ARG A 42 9.23 -13.73 -6.69
CA ARG A 42 10.53 -14.41 -6.58
C ARG A 42 10.48 -15.85 -7.09
N ALA A 43 11.35 -16.14 -8.06
CA ALA A 43 11.53 -17.45 -8.69
C ALA A 43 10.29 -17.98 -9.45
N VAL A 44 9.34 -17.12 -9.80
CA VAL A 44 8.13 -17.48 -10.55
C VAL A 44 7.94 -16.49 -11.70
N ALA A 45 7.81 -16.99 -12.93
CA ALA A 45 7.57 -16.14 -14.09
C ALA A 45 6.12 -15.59 -14.09
N PRO A 46 5.86 -14.41 -14.69
CA PRO A 46 4.52 -13.80 -14.71
C PRO A 46 3.43 -14.72 -15.28
N GLY A 47 3.76 -15.53 -16.31
CA GLY A 47 2.86 -16.54 -16.85
C GLY A 47 2.49 -17.61 -15.82
N GLU A 48 3.46 -18.12 -15.07
CA GLU A 48 3.23 -19.12 -14.01
C GLU A 48 2.40 -18.54 -12.85
N VAL A 49 2.61 -17.27 -12.50
CA VAL A 49 1.77 -16.55 -11.51
C VAL A 49 0.31 -16.53 -11.95
N ARG A 50 0.08 -16.27 -13.25
CA ARG A 50 -1.25 -16.29 -13.85
C ARG A 50 -1.85 -17.69 -13.87
N ASP A 51 -1.07 -18.69 -14.24
CA ASP A 51 -1.50 -20.10 -14.29
C ASP A 51 -1.90 -20.63 -12.90
N CYS A 52 -1.31 -20.08 -11.83
CA CYS A 52 -1.74 -20.31 -10.45
C CYS A 52 -3.06 -19.62 -10.07
N GLY A 53 -3.67 -18.84 -10.98
CA GLY A 53 -4.94 -18.17 -10.78
C GLY A 53 -4.84 -16.79 -10.10
N ALA A 54 -3.64 -16.22 -9.96
CA ALA A 54 -3.48 -14.86 -9.46
C ALA A 54 -4.07 -13.85 -10.46
N GLN A 55 -4.88 -12.92 -9.94
CA GLN A 55 -5.55 -11.88 -10.74
C GLN A 55 -4.99 -10.49 -10.45
N ILE A 56 -4.24 -10.32 -9.38
CA ILE A 56 -3.62 -9.07 -8.94
C ILE A 56 -2.30 -9.39 -8.25
N ILE A 57 -1.31 -8.51 -8.39
CA ILE A 57 0.00 -8.61 -7.73
C ILE A 57 0.20 -7.43 -6.78
N LEU A 58 0.92 -7.65 -5.68
CA LEU A 58 1.37 -6.60 -4.77
C LEU A 58 2.83 -6.27 -5.03
N GLY A 59 3.14 -5.00 -5.30
CA GLY A 59 4.49 -4.45 -5.36
C GLY A 59 4.86 -3.69 -4.09
N ASN A 60 6.15 -3.52 -3.83
CA ASN A 60 6.64 -2.78 -2.66
C ASN A 60 7.35 -1.50 -3.10
N THR A 61 6.72 -0.36 -2.87
CA THR A 61 7.24 0.96 -3.28
C THR A 61 8.63 1.23 -2.71
N PHE A 62 8.87 0.94 -1.42
CA PHE A 62 10.18 1.11 -0.79
C PHE A 62 11.30 0.42 -1.55
N HIS A 63 11.11 -0.82 -1.97
CA HIS A 63 12.13 -1.57 -2.70
C HIS A 63 12.30 -1.05 -4.12
N LEU A 64 11.20 -0.74 -4.80
CA LEU A 64 11.20 -0.29 -6.19
C LEU A 64 11.82 1.10 -6.36
N MET A 65 11.58 2.02 -5.42
CA MET A 65 12.19 3.36 -5.46
C MET A 65 13.70 3.32 -5.23
N LEU A 66 14.19 2.38 -4.42
CA LEU A 66 15.64 2.21 -4.18
C LEU A 66 16.32 1.44 -5.31
N ARG A 67 15.67 0.41 -5.85
CA ARG A 67 16.22 -0.42 -6.93
C ARG A 67 15.10 -1.15 -7.68
N PRO A 68 14.94 -0.91 -9.00
CA PRO A 68 15.87 -0.19 -9.89
C PRO A 68 15.77 1.34 -9.81
N GLY A 69 14.78 1.91 -9.14
CA GLY A 69 14.41 3.31 -9.15
C GLY A 69 13.20 3.56 -10.07
N THR A 70 12.39 4.55 -9.71
CA THR A 70 11.18 4.90 -10.47
C THR A 70 11.49 5.38 -11.89
N ASP A 71 12.61 6.10 -12.07
CA ASP A 71 13.05 6.60 -13.39
C ASP A 71 13.34 5.46 -14.37
N VAL A 72 13.96 4.37 -13.89
CA VAL A 72 14.23 3.18 -14.71
C VAL A 72 12.92 2.50 -15.10
N ILE A 73 11.98 2.37 -14.17
CA ILE A 73 10.66 1.76 -14.43
C ILE A 73 9.88 2.60 -15.44
N GLN A 74 9.84 3.94 -15.27
CA GLN A 74 9.19 4.86 -16.20
C GLN A 74 9.79 4.83 -17.61
N ALA A 75 11.11 4.62 -17.74
CA ALA A 75 11.76 4.45 -19.03
C ALA A 75 11.29 3.19 -19.79
N HIS A 76 10.69 2.21 -19.09
CA HIS A 76 10.06 1.00 -19.66
C HIS A 76 8.54 1.16 -19.86
N GLY A 77 7.96 2.29 -19.45
CA GLY A 77 6.53 2.57 -19.45
C GLY A 77 5.95 2.61 -18.05
N THR A 78 5.51 1.48 -17.53
CA THR A 78 4.96 1.32 -16.19
C THR A 78 5.56 0.11 -15.48
N LEU A 79 5.22 -0.09 -14.21
CA LEU A 79 5.59 -1.32 -13.50
C LEU A 79 5.04 -2.57 -14.19
N HIS A 80 3.87 -2.48 -14.83
CA HIS A 80 3.28 -3.58 -15.61
C HIS A 80 4.20 -4.01 -16.75
N ASP A 81 4.67 -3.04 -17.54
CA ASP A 81 5.58 -3.28 -18.67
C ASP A 81 6.91 -3.83 -18.19
N PHE A 82 7.46 -3.25 -17.11
CA PHE A 82 8.70 -3.69 -16.51
C PHE A 82 8.65 -5.12 -15.97
N MET A 83 7.52 -5.52 -15.36
CA MET A 83 7.29 -6.88 -14.83
C MET A 83 6.88 -7.90 -15.90
N GLY A 84 6.34 -7.44 -17.03
CA GLY A 84 5.62 -8.31 -17.97
C GLY A 84 4.30 -8.85 -17.41
N TRP A 85 3.63 -8.07 -16.57
CA TRP A 85 2.35 -8.39 -15.96
C TRP A 85 1.27 -7.44 -16.44
N ASP A 86 0.24 -7.96 -17.11
CA ASP A 86 -0.84 -7.17 -17.71
C ASP A 86 -2.09 -7.01 -16.83
N GLY A 87 -2.18 -7.72 -15.72
CA GLY A 87 -3.24 -7.60 -14.73
C GLY A 87 -3.05 -6.42 -13.76
N PRO A 88 -4.02 -6.16 -12.87
CA PRO A 88 -3.91 -5.11 -11.87
C PRO A 88 -2.71 -5.29 -10.94
N ILE A 89 -2.14 -4.16 -10.50
CA ILE A 89 -1.07 -4.09 -9.49
C ILE A 89 -1.50 -3.14 -8.38
N LEU A 90 -1.34 -3.57 -7.13
CA LEU A 90 -1.38 -2.72 -5.95
C LEU A 90 0.05 -2.52 -5.45
N THR A 91 0.43 -1.31 -5.07
CA THR A 91 1.65 -1.09 -4.29
C THR A 91 1.33 -0.61 -2.88
N ASP A 92 2.12 -1.08 -1.91
CA ASP A 92 2.15 -0.46 -0.59
C ASP A 92 2.79 0.93 -0.66
N SER A 93 2.67 1.71 0.42
CA SER A 93 3.29 3.03 0.54
C SER A 93 4.79 2.99 0.83
N GLY A 94 5.33 1.81 1.17
CA GLY A 94 6.69 1.64 1.67
C GLY A 94 6.84 1.87 3.18
N GLY A 95 5.82 2.36 3.86
CA GLY A 95 5.85 2.64 5.30
C GLY A 95 6.26 1.44 6.13
N PHE A 96 5.62 0.29 5.95
CA PHE A 96 5.91 -0.93 6.71
C PHE A 96 7.36 -1.41 6.56
N GLN A 97 7.94 -1.38 5.35
CA GLN A 97 9.31 -1.81 5.10
C GLN A 97 10.32 -0.90 5.79
N VAL A 98 10.07 0.42 5.78
CA VAL A 98 10.88 1.38 6.54
C VAL A 98 10.76 1.12 8.04
N PHE A 99 9.55 0.76 8.53
CA PHE A 99 9.35 0.38 9.93
C PHE A 99 10.16 -0.85 10.33
N SER A 100 10.42 -1.79 9.44
CA SER A 100 11.24 -2.98 9.71
C SER A 100 12.74 -2.68 9.83
N LEU A 101 13.23 -1.50 9.40
CA LEU A 101 14.64 -1.12 9.45
C LEU A 101 15.14 -0.76 10.88
N GLY A 102 14.29 -0.76 11.88
CA GLY A 102 14.69 -0.55 13.27
C GLY A 102 15.37 0.80 13.52
N GLY A 103 16.57 0.80 14.10
CA GLY A 103 17.32 2.01 14.46
C GLY A 103 17.87 2.86 13.30
N LEU A 104 17.68 2.44 12.05
CA LEU A 104 18.10 3.19 10.85
C LEU A 104 17.03 4.16 10.34
N ARG A 105 15.95 4.35 11.09
CA ARG A 105 14.82 5.20 10.72
C ARG A 105 14.49 6.24 11.77
N ARG A 106 13.88 7.33 11.34
CA ARG A 106 13.25 8.33 12.18
C ARG A 106 11.90 8.72 11.58
N VAL A 107 10.84 8.67 12.39
CA VAL A 107 9.50 9.14 11.98
C VAL A 107 9.30 10.55 12.51
N THR A 108 8.85 11.44 11.64
CA THR A 108 8.52 12.84 11.94
C THR A 108 7.13 13.14 11.40
N ASP A 109 6.58 14.31 11.69
CA ASP A 109 5.28 14.69 11.12
C ASP A 109 5.36 14.98 9.61
N VAL A 110 6.57 15.27 9.10
CA VAL A 110 6.82 15.50 7.67
C VAL A 110 6.88 14.21 6.86
N GLY A 111 7.30 13.11 7.48
CA GLY A 111 7.48 11.82 6.79
C GLY A 111 8.46 10.92 7.52
N VAL A 112 9.01 9.97 6.79
CA VAL A 112 9.93 8.96 7.31
C VAL A 112 11.33 9.18 6.75
N GLU A 113 12.30 9.40 7.65
CA GLU A 113 13.72 9.48 7.33
C GLU A 113 14.34 8.09 7.52
N PHE A 114 15.14 7.64 6.58
CA PHE A 114 15.87 6.37 6.71
C PHE A 114 17.18 6.37 5.93
N THR A 115 18.04 5.40 6.26
CA THR A 115 19.29 5.13 5.55
C THR A 115 19.11 3.87 4.71
N SER A 116 19.36 3.99 3.39
CA SER A 116 19.29 2.86 2.47
C SER A 116 20.28 1.76 2.86
N HIS A 117 19.79 0.54 2.95
CA HIS A 117 20.60 -0.65 3.21
C HIS A 117 21.40 -1.10 1.98
N ILE A 118 21.15 -0.49 0.81
CA ILE A 118 21.81 -0.85 -0.45
C ILE A 118 23.14 -0.12 -0.59
N ASP A 119 23.13 1.20 -0.34
CA ASP A 119 24.25 2.09 -0.63
C ASP A 119 24.57 3.09 0.50
N GLY A 120 23.81 3.05 1.59
CA GLY A 120 24.00 3.96 2.72
C GLY A 120 23.49 5.39 2.49
N SER A 121 22.80 5.67 1.39
CA SER A 121 22.21 6.99 1.12
C SER A 121 21.08 7.30 2.10
N ARG A 122 20.90 8.59 2.41
CA ARG A 122 19.81 9.06 3.27
C ARG A 122 18.62 9.48 2.42
N HIS A 123 17.45 9.04 2.84
CA HIS A 123 16.19 9.35 2.19
C HIS A 123 15.20 9.92 3.21
N VAL A 124 14.36 10.82 2.73
CA VAL A 124 13.15 11.27 3.40
C VAL A 124 12.02 10.95 2.46
N VAL A 125 10.99 10.29 2.94
CA VAL A 125 9.77 10.00 2.19
C VAL A 125 8.62 10.66 2.89
N SER A 126 8.10 11.72 2.30
CA SER A 126 6.87 12.39 2.71
C SER A 126 5.63 11.70 2.12
N PRO A 127 4.41 12.05 2.56
CA PRO A 127 3.18 11.62 1.91
C PRO A 127 3.14 11.96 0.41
N GLU A 128 3.62 13.14 0.03
CA GLU A 128 3.69 13.59 -1.36
C GLU A 128 4.67 12.72 -2.16
N ASP A 129 5.85 12.41 -1.59
CA ASP A 129 6.83 11.52 -2.23
C ASP A 129 6.25 10.12 -2.43
N ALA A 130 5.53 9.58 -1.41
CA ALA A 130 4.88 8.27 -1.51
C ALA A 130 3.86 8.23 -2.65
N MET A 131 3.09 9.32 -2.87
CA MET A 131 2.18 9.41 -4.01
C MET A 131 2.96 9.51 -5.31
N HIS A 132 3.95 10.38 -5.37
CA HIS A 132 4.78 10.55 -6.57
C HIS A 132 5.42 9.23 -7.04
N TYR A 133 5.98 8.44 -6.12
CA TYR A 133 6.55 7.14 -6.48
C TYR A 133 5.50 6.17 -7.03
N GLN A 134 4.34 6.05 -6.40
CA GLN A 134 3.30 5.13 -6.84
C GLN A 134 2.63 5.60 -8.15
N GLU A 135 2.51 6.90 -8.36
CA GLU A 135 2.08 7.46 -9.65
C GLU A 135 3.11 7.19 -10.76
N ALA A 136 4.40 7.33 -10.45
CA ALA A 136 5.50 7.03 -11.37
C ALA A 136 5.57 5.55 -11.73
N LEU A 137 5.26 4.66 -10.80
CA LEU A 137 5.14 3.21 -11.05
C LEU A 137 3.95 2.87 -11.96
N GLY A 138 2.92 3.72 -12.04
CA GLY A 138 1.76 3.54 -12.90
C GLY A 138 0.88 2.36 -12.50
N VAL A 139 0.78 2.06 -11.19
CA VAL A 139 -0.03 0.98 -10.65
C VAL A 139 -1.51 1.32 -10.59
N ASP A 140 -2.38 0.30 -10.46
CA ASP A 140 -3.84 0.49 -10.45
C ASP A 140 -4.36 0.92 -9.08
N ILE A 141 -3.71 0.48 -7.98
CA ILE A 141 -4.05 0.86 -6.61
C ILE A 141 -2.80 1.35 -5.90
N ALA A 142 -2.87 2.60 -5.41
CA ALA A 142 -1.88 3.20 -4.52
C ALA A 142 -2.39 3.20 -3.08
N MET A 143 -1.46 3.12 -2.11
CA MET A 143 -1.75 3.16 -0.69
C MET A 143 -1.24 4.47 -0.09
N VAL A 144 -2.00 5.05 0.85
CA VAL A 144 -1.51 6.21 1.61
C VAL A 144 -0.28 5.84 2.45
N LEU A 145 0.59 6.80 2.73
CA LEU A 145 1.66 6.61 3.70
C LEU A 145 1.04 6.47 5.09
N ASP A 146 1.48 5.47 5.85
CA ASP A 146 0.99 5.18 7.18
C ASP A 146 2.13 4.93 8.18
N GLN A 147 1.84 5.12 9.45
CA GLN A 147 2.71 4.68 10.54
C GLN A 147 2.09 3.46 11.24
N CYS A 148 2.68 2.30 10.99
CA CYS A 148 2.30 1.08 11.70
C CYS A 148 2.98 1.04 13.08
N PRO A 149 2.24 1.07 14.21
CA PRO A 149 2.82 0.90 15.53
C PRO A 149 3.31 -0.55 15.71
N SER A 150 4.34 -0.74 16.55
CA SER A 150 4.84 -2.06 16.88
C SER A 150 3.90 -2.76 17.88
N PHE A 151 3.86 -4.09 17.83
CA PHE A 151 3.19 -4.85 18.89
C PHE A 151 3.88 -4.58 20.23
N GLY A 152 3.10 -4.21 21.26
CA GLY A 152 3.60 -3.86 22.59
C GLY A 152 3.95 -2.38 22.78
N ASP A 153 3.75 -1.53 21.76
CA ASP A 153 3.76 -0.08 21.99
C ASP A 153 2.66 0.31 22.99
N ASN A 154 2.91 1.35 23.77
CA ASN A 154 1.92 1.88 24.68
C ASN A 154 0.80 2.62 23.92
N ASP A 155 -0.35 2.80 24.59
CA ASP A 155 -1.56 3.38 24.00
C ASP A 155 -1.32 4.80 23.43
N ASP A 156 -0.46 5.61 24.06
CA ASP A 156 -0.12 6.94 23.57
C ASP A 156 0.64 6.88 22.25
N ASN A 157 1.60 5.96 22.11
CA ASN A 157 2.33 5.76 20.87
C ASN A 157 1.42 5.23 19.75
N VAL A 158 0.52 4.32 20.08
CA VAL A 158 -0.47 3.78 19.13
C VAL A 158 -1.39 4.92 18.63
N ARG A 159 -1.87 5.76 19.56
CA ARG A 159 -2.72 6.92 19.22
C ARG A 159 -1.97 7.92 18.35
N LEU A 160 -0.73 8.28 18.70
CA LEU A 160 0.09 9.21 17.90
C LEU A 160 0.38 8.67 16.49
N ALA A 161 0.65 7.36 16.36
CA ALA A 161 0.84 6.72 15.07
C ALA A 161 -0.43 6.76 14.21
N MET A 162 -1.60 6.54 14.82
CA MET A 162 -2.90 6.64 14.17
C MET A 162 -3.20 8.07 13.72
N GLU A 163 -3.04 9.07 14.61
CA GLU A 163 -3.26 10.47 14.29
C GLU A 163 -2.34 10.97 13.16
N ARG A 164 -1.07 10.57 13.18
CA ARG A 164 -0.12 10.87 12.10
C ARG A 164 -0.53 10.21 10.78
N THR A 165 -0.98 8.96 10.84
CA THR A 165 -1.51 8.27 9.66
C THR A 165 -2.68 9.03 9.04
N HIS A 166 -3.59 9.59 9.84
CA HIS A 166 -4.70 10.40 9.34
C HIS A 166 -4.22 11.69 8.66
N GLN A 167 -3.27 12.41 9.26
CA GLN A 167 -2.68 13.61 8.67
C GLN A 167 -1.99 13.30 7.34
N TRP A 168 -1.21 12.23 7.29
CA TRP A 168 -0.56 11.77 6.06
C TRP A 168 -1.57 11.29 5.02
N ALA A 169 -2.67 10.68 5.43
CA ALA A 169 -3.73 10.26 4.53
C ALA A 169 -4.39 11.46 3.82
N GLU A 170 -4.65 12.57 4.54
CA GLU A 170 -5.14 13.82 3.95
C GLU A 170 -4.13 14.44 2.97
N GLN A 171 -2.83 14.43 3.33
CA GLN A 171 -1.76 14.92 2.46
C GLN A 171 -1.62 14.05 1.21
N CYS A 172 -1.65 12.73 1.35
CA CYS A 172 -1.67 11.80 0.22
C CYS A 172 -2.89 12.04 -0.70
N ARG A 173 -4.09 12.21 -0.10
CA ARG A 173 -5.30 12.50 -0.88
C ARG A 173 -5.18 13.80 -1.67
N THR A 174 -4.54 14.82 -1.09
CA THR A 174 -4.30 16.12 -1.75
C THR A 174 -3.25 16.01 -2.85
N ALA A 175 -2.19 15.23 -2.62
CA ALA A 175 -1.08 15.08 -3.55
C ALA A 175 -1.38 14.13 -4.71
N HIS A 176 -2.33 13.18 -4.52
CA HIS A 176 -2.71 12.22 -5.55
C HIS A 176 -3.42 12.91 -6.72
N THR A 177 -2.84 12.83 -7.92
CA THR A 177 -3.30 13.55 -9.11
C THR A 177 -3.84 12.64 -10.21
N ARG A 178 -3.57 11.33 -10.16
CA ARG A 178 -3.95 10.39 -11.20
C ARG A 178 -5.40 9.91 -11.08
N PRO A 179 -6.32 10.32 -11.97
CA PRO A 179 -7.72 9.91 -11.92
C PRO A 179 -7.92 8.44 -12.34
N ASP A 180 -6.91 7.83 -12.96
CA ASP A 180 -6.89 6.44 -13.42
C ASP A 180 -6.28 5.47 -12.41
N GLN A 181 -5.91 5.94 -11.23
CA GLN A 181 -5.35 5.16 -10.13
C GLN A 181 -6.27 5.27 -8.91
N ALA A 182 -6.65 4.14 -8.32
CA ALA A 182 -7.39 4.14 -7.06
C ALA A 182 -6.44 4.43 -5.88
N LEU A 183 -6.90 5.23 -4.92
CA LEU A 183 -6.18 5.51 -3.69
C LEU A 183 -6.88 4.87 -2.49
N PHE A 184 -6.14 4.08 -1.72
CA PHE A 184 -6.67 3.39 -0.54
C PHE A 184 -6.12 3.98 0.75
N GLY A 185 -7.04 4.24 1.71
CA GLY A 185 -6.70 4.59 3.08
C GLY A 185 -6.32 3.35 3.91
N ILE A 186 -5.54 3.54 4.99
CA ILE A 186 -5.09 2.46 5.87
C ILE A 186 -5.56 2.71 7.30
N VAL A 187 -6.42 1.83 7.81
CA VAL A 187 -6.91 1.88 9.20
C VAL A 187 -5.80 1.43 10.14
N GLN A 188 -5.43 2.29 11.09
CA GLN A 188 -4.51 2.01 12.19
C GLN A 188 -5.25 2.06 13.53
N GLY A 189 -4.54 1.84 14.66
CA GLY A 189 -5.11 1.85 16.02
C GLY A 189 -4.69 0.65 16.86
N GLY A 190 -3.61 -0.06 16.47
CA GLY A 190 -3.08 -1.21 17.21
C GLY A 190 -4.12 -2.30 17.43
N HIS A 191 -4.28 -2.75 18.67
CA HIS A 191 -5.28 -3.74 19.08
C HIS A 191 -6.52 -3.12 19.73
N ASP A 192 -6.57 -1.79 19.84
CA ASP A 192 -7.69 -1.07 20.44
C ASP A 192 -8.82 -0.91 19.40
N LEU A 193 -9.95 -1.57 19.67
CA LEU A 193 -11.12 -1.54 18.78
C LEU A 193 -11.77 -0.15 18.71
N GLU A 194 -11.68 0.66 19.78
CA GLU A 194 -12.21 2.04 19.76
C GLU A 194 -11.37 2.92 18.86
N GLN A 195 -10.03 2.84 18.98
CA GLN A 195 -9.11 3.55 18.09
C GLN A 195 -9.27 3.11 16.64
N ARG A 196 -9.38 1.81 16.37
CA ARG A 196 -9.65 1.30 15.00
C ARG A 196 -10.97 1.82 14.44
N SER A 197 -12.00 1.86 15.26
CA SER A 197 -13.31 2.38 14.85
C SER A 197 -13.23 3.88 14.54
N ALA A 198 -12.54 4.65 15.38
CA ALA A 198 -12.29 6.07 15.15
C ALA A 198 -11.47 6.30 13.87
N SER A 199 -10.39 5.52 13.68
CA SER A 199 -9.57 5.58 12.47
C SER A 199 -10.39 5.30 11.20
N ALA A 200 -11.21 4.26 11.21
CA ALA A 200 -12.08 3.93 10.08
C ALA A 200 -13.09 5.04 9.78
N ALA A 201 -13.63 5.71 10.80
CA ALA A 201 -14.54 6.83 10.62
C ALA A 201 -13.84 8.04 9.98
N THR A 202 -12.67 8.43 10.51
CA THR A 202 -11.87 9.54 9.95
C THR A 202 -11.50 9.30 8.49
N LEU A 203 -10.99 8.11 8.17
CA LEU A 203 -10.60 7.79 6.79
C LEU A 203 -11.79 7.78 5.83
N ARG A 204 -12.96 7.33 6.29
CA ARG A 204 -14.18 7.37 5.50
C ARG A 204 -14.60 8.81 5.18
N ASP A 205 -14.41 9.75 6.13
CA ASP A 205 -14.74 11.16 5.92
C ASP A 205 -13.77 11.85 4.93
N ILE A 206 -12.52 11.36 4.80
CA ILE A 206 -11.57 11.80 3.75
C ILE A 206 -12.00 11.28 2.36
N ASP A 207 -12.71 10.16 2.30
CA ASP A 207 -13.29 9.56 1.09
C ASP A 207 -12.24 8.97 0.13
N PHE A 208 -11.81 7.74 0.40
CA PHE A 208 -10.93 6.95 -0.44
C PHE A 208 -11.70 5.94 -1.30
N ASP A 209 -11.10 5.51 -2.42
CA ASP A 209 -11.67 4.47 -3.30
C ASP A 209 -11.76 3.10 -2.62
N GLY A 210 -10.94 2.87 -1.59
CA GLY A 210 -10.95 1.65 -0.79
C GLY A 210 -10.16 1.80 0.51
N TYR A 211 -10.19 0.74 1.33
CA TYR A 211 -9.60 0.77 2.67
C TYR A 211 -8.86 -0.52 2.97
N ALA A 212 -7.68 -0.39 3.56
CA ALA A 212 -6.91 -1.50 4.11
C ALA A 212 -6.96 -1.51 5.64
N VAL A 213 -6.74 -2.67 6.22
CA VAL A 213 -6.59 -2.85 7.65
C VAL A 213 -5.10 -3.03 7.94
N GLY A 214 -4.48 -1.99 8.50
CA GLY A 214 -3.07 -2.00 8.88
C GLY A 214 -2.84 -2.50 10.31
N GLY A 215 -1.58 -2.60 10.71
CA GLY A 215 -1.18 -2.96 12.08
C GLY A 215 -1.48 -4.42 12.45
N LEU A 216 -1.49 -5.33 11.49
CA LEU A 216 -1.62 -6.77 11.69
C LEU A 216 -0.34 -7.49 11.26
N SER A 217 -0.05 -8.63 11.87
CA SER A 217 1.19 -9.41 11.66
C SER A 217 2.46 -8.64 12.03
N VAL A 218 2.38 -7.87 13.12
CA VAL A 218 3.47 -7.04 13.64
C VAL A 218 4.06 -7.59 14.95
N GLY A 219 3.78 -8.85 15.27
CA GLY A 219 4.30 -9.56 16.45
C GLY A 219 3.23 -9.99 17.45
N GLU A 220 1.96 -9.72 17.20
CA GLU A 220 0.84 -10.14 18.04
C GLU A 220 0.70 -11.68 18.08
N PRO A 221 0.22 -12.26 19.20
CA PRO A 221 -0.09 -13.68 19.28
C PRO A 221 -1.23 -14.07 18.33
N ARG A 222 -1.19 -15.31 17.87
CA ARG A 222 -2.22 -15.91 17.02
C ARG A 222 -3.46 -16.26 17.81
#